data_94adb6ce6f4a24eb0bbeaddf5ca75c40
#
_entry.id   94adb6ce6f4a24eb0bbeaddf5ca75c40
#
_cell.length_a   1.000
_cell.length_b   1.000
_cell.length_c   1.000
_cell.angle_alpha   90.00
_cell.angle_beta   90.00
_cell.angle_gamma   90.00
#
_symmetry.space_group_name_H-M   'P 1'
#
loop_
_entity.id
_entity.type
_entity.pdbx_description
1 polymer ?
#
loop_
_entity_poly.entity_id
_entity_poly.type
_entity_poly.pdbx_seq_one_letter_code
_entity_poly.pdbx_strand_id
1 'polypeptide(L)'
;MHEALLETFVTFSSYARTLRGSKGPAVSSPDLPDGIRANLIFGLVITGLLVLGGGLWLGLTKIAGAVVAPATVVVESNVKKVQHQTGGTVGGIFAQDGDHVRAGDVLVRLDDTLTRANLQIISEDLDRATVRLARLEAERTGLAEMQLPVDLKARMNQPELAALVNGERALFETRASALAGQKAQLRSQSQQLERQIDGLKAQQSAVDESVALLSKDFADVDSLYAKKLVSKERVSNIKLDATRARGESGRLAAAVAEAQARISETGLQMLQLDDQRRTDVTTELRETEAKQTELNERRIVAQDELTKTT
;
A
#
# COMPACT_ATOMS: atom_id res chain seq x y z
N MET A 1 26.62 35.69 13.35
CA MET A 1 26.73 36.83 14.28
C MET A 1 28.01 36.74 15.10
N HIS A 2 29.12 36.43 14.43
CA HIS A 2 30.44 36.19 15.10
C HIS A 2 31.60 36.87 14.38
N GLU A 3 31.37 37.72 13.37
CA GLU A 3 32.44 38.40 12.60
C GLU A 3 32.51 39.93 12.78
N ALA A 4 31.73 40.54 13.67
CA ALA A 4 31.70 41.99 13.84
C ALA A 4 32.50 42.52 15.05
N LEU A 5 33.28 41.72 15.76
CA LEU A 5 34.02 42.10 16.98
C LEU A 5 35.56 42.15 16.82
N LEU A 6 36.11 41.91 15.64
CA LEU A 6 37.58 41.90 15.42
C LEU A 6 38.16 43.11 14.72
N GLU A 7 37.36 44.06 14.24
CA GLU A 7 37.86 45.25 13.53
C GLU A 7 38.08 46.51 14.39
N THR A 8 37.71 46.54 15.67
CA THR A 8 37.85 47.73 16.54
C THR A 8 39.11 47.75 17.40
N PHE A 9 39.98 46.74 17.31
CA PHE A 9 41.19 46.66 18.17
C PHE A 9 42.50 47.07 17.47
N VAL A 10 42.49 47.39 16.19
CA VAL A 10 43.75 47.69 15.43
C VAL A 10 44.04 49.16 15.29
N THR A 11 43.15 50.10 15.59
CA THR A 11 43.35 51.53 15.40
C THR A 11 43.87 52.35 16.60
N PHE A 12 44.11 51.71 17.74
CA PHE A 12 44.60 52.47 18.95
C PHE A 12 46.13 52.29 19.22
N SER A 13 46.88 51.57 18.41
CA SER A 13 48.31 51.30 18.62
C SER A 13 49.25 52.22 17.83
N SER A 14 48.80 53.16 17.02
CA SER A 14 49.70 53.98 16.16
C SER A 14 49.92 55.42 16.60
N TYR A 15 49.39 55.91 17.74
CA TYR A 15 49.51 57.32 18.16
C TYR A 15 50.49 57.57 19.30
N ALA A 16 51.27 56.56 19.75
CA ALA A 16 52.15 56.66 20.92
C ALA A 16 53.66 56.74 20.59
N ARG A 17 54.08 57.12 19.37
CA ARG A 17 55.49 57.08 19.00
C ARG A 17 56.09 58.33 18.40
N THR A 18 55.61 59.54 18.69
CA THR A 18 56.23 60.81 18.23
C THR A 18 56.28 61.92 19.25
N LEU A 19 56.84 61.71 20.41
CA LEU A 19 57.34 62.81 21.27
C LEU A 19 58.58 62.31 22.02
N ARG A 20 59.71 62.18 21.32
CA ARG A 20 61.03 62.10 22.00
C ARG A 20 62.01 62.99 21.24
N GLY A 21 62.38 64.10 21.86
CA GLY A 21 63.63 64.77 21.53
C GLY A 21 63.52 66.24 21.14
N SER A 22 63.61 67.16 22.09
CA SER A 22 64.30 68.44 21.88
C SER A 22 64.83 68.91 23.22
N LYS A 23 66.17 68.94 23.39
CA LYS A 23 66.89 69.64 24.47
C LYS A 23 66.97 71.16 24.10
N GLY A 24 66.45 72.07 24.88
CA GLY A 24 66.67 73.49 24.83
C GLY A 24 67.29 74.03 26.15
N PRO A 25 67.97 75.17 26.14
CA PRO A 25 69.05 75.47 27.04
C PRO A 25 68.61 76.03 28.43
N ALA A 26 69.58 75.93 29.34
CA ALA A 26 69.44 76.36 30.72
C ALA A 26 69.27 77.92 30.80
N VAL A 27 68.23 78.39 31.48
CA VAL A 27 68.04 79.78 31.87
C VAL A 27 68.22 79.85 33.36
N SER A 28 69.14 80.72 33.76
CA SER A 28 69.45 81.16 35.15
C SER A 28 68.23 81.75 35.86
N SER A 29 68.02 81.38 37.09
CA SER A 29 66.97 81.89 38.00
C SER A 29 67.34 83.34 38.43
N PRO A 30 66.39 84.29 38.33
CA PRO A 30 66.52 85.57 39.01
C PRO A 30 65.99 85.45 40.45
N ASP A 31 66.75 86.05 41.43
CA ASP A 31 66.39 86.21 42.83
C ASP A 31 65.08 87.07 42.95
N LEU A 32 64.07 86.51 43.53
CA LEU A 32 62.81 87.18 43.79
C LEU A 32 62.84 87.90 45.17
N PRO A 33 62.38 89.17 45.30
CA PRO A 33 62.35 89.90 46.58
C PRO A 33 61.35 89.27 47.55
N ASP A 34 61.72 89.28 48.88
CA ASP A 34 61.05 88.61 49.97
C ASP A 34 59.50 88.83 50.18
N GLY A 35 58.92 89.85 49.51
CA GLY A 35 57.48 90.13 49.57
C GLY A 35 56.61 89.24 48.68
N ILE A 36 57.19 88.61 47.69
CA ILE A 36 56.42 87.72 46.78
C ILE A 36 56.27 86.33 47.33
N ARG A 37 57.22 85.80 48.13
CA ARG A 37 57.19 84.46 48.74
C ARG A 37 56.01 84.31 49.67
N ALA A 38 55.66 85.34 50.49
CA ALA A 38 54.53 85.24 51.43
C ALA A 38 53.19 85.15 50.67
N ASN A 39 53.01 85.92 49.61
CA ASN A 39 51.80 85.85 48.81
C ASN A 39 51.69 84.56 47.96
N LEU A 40 52.84 83.99 47.54
CA LEU A 40 52.88 82.73 46.79
C LEU A 40 52.58 81.55 47.70
N ILE A 41 53.08 81.59 48.92
CA ILE A 41 52.78 80.56 49.95
C ILE A 41 51.31 80.65 50.34
N PHE A 42 50.79 81.84 50.51
CA PHE A 42 49.37 82.09 50.84
C PHE A 42 48.43 81.61 49.71
N GLY A 43 48.81 81.93 48.47
CA GLY A 43 48.06 81.40 47.29
C GLY A 43 48.11 79.91 47.20
N LEU A 44 49.29 79.31 47.47
CA LEU A 44 49.45 77.82 47.39
C LEU A 44 48.69 77.13 48.54
N VAL A 45 48.63 77.76 49.74
CA VAL A 45 47.83 77.21 50.86
C VAL A 45 46.33 77.28 50.57
N ILE A 46 45.84 78.40 50.01
CA ILE A 46 44.45 78.50 49.65
C ILE A 46 44.06 77.56 48.55
N THR A 47 44.92 77.41 47.52
CA THR A 47 44.69 76.46 46.44
C THR A 47 44.73 75.01 46.97
N GLY A 48 45.68 74.72 47.84
CA GLY A 48 45.75 73.37 48.48
C GLY A 48 44.51 73.05 49.33
N LEU A 49 44.00 74.09 50.10
CA LEU A 49 42.83 73.91 50.91
C LEU A 49 41.55 73.72 50.04
N LEU A 50 41.45 74.40 48.90
CA LEU A 50 40.36 74.26 47.92
C LEU A 50 40.41 72.90 47.26
N VAL A 51 41.59 72.47 46.86
CA VAL A 51 41.75 71.11 46.22
C VAL A 51 41.47 70.01 47.23
N LEU A 52 42.05 70.13 48.43
CA LEU A 52 41.81 69.09 49.47
C LEU A 52 40.37 69.14 49.98
N GLY A 53 39.79 70.31 50.22
CA GLY A 53 38.39 70.46 50.64
C GLY A 53 37.42 70.08 49.59
N GLY A 54 37.65 70.47 48.34
CA GLY A 54 36.83 70.06 47.20
C GLY A 54 36.95 68.58 46.87
N GLY A 55 38.18 68.05 46.95
CA GLY A 55 38.40 66.62 46.71
C GLY A 55 37.76 65.76 47.79
N LEU A 56 37.92 66.17 49.06
CA LEU A 56 37.27 65.50 50.18
C LEU A 56 35.72 65.56 50.10
N TRP A 57 35.20 66.75 49.70
CA TRP A 57 33.74 66.92 49.53
C TRP A 57 33.20 66.06 48.35
N LEU A 58 33.90 66.01 47.21
CA LEU A 58 33.58 65.15 46.10
C LEU A 58 33.65 63.69 46.45
N GLY A 59 34.64 63.29 47.27
CA GLY A 59 34.80 61.88 47.69
C GLY A 59 33.77 61.43 48.74
N LEU A 60 33.22 62.34 49.51
CA LEU A 60 32.21 62.02 50.53
C LEU A 60 30.79 62.18 50.01
N THR A 61 30.60 62.84 48.87
CA THR A 61 29.28 63.08 48.31
C THR A 61 28.81 61.81 47.56
N LYS A 62 27.84 61.14 48.10
CA LYS A 62 27.19 60.03 47.42
C LYS A 62 26.25 60.57 46.39
N ILE A 63 26.60 60.37 45.11
CA ILE A 63 25.70 60.68 43.99
C ILE A 63 24.79 59.53 43.83
N ALA A 64 23.54 59.63 44.21
CA ALA A 64 22.52 58.65 43.93
C ALA A 64 22.14 58.77 42.46
N GLY A 65 22.71 57.94 41.62
CA GLY A 65 22.29 57.77 40.22
C GLY A 65 21.12 56.78 40.14
N ALA A 66 20.01 57.26 39.63
CA ALA A 66 18.91 56.37 39.28
C ALA A 66 19.13 55.89 37.87
N VAL A 67 19.27 54.56 37.69
CA VAL A 67 19.26 53.89 36.38
C VAL A 67 17.79 53.66 36.01
N VAL A 68 17.29 54.45 35.07
CA VAL A 68 15.97 54.23 34.48
C VAL A 68 16.13 53.12 33.42
N ALA A 69 15.79 51.89 33.76
CA ALA A 69 15.69 50.80 32.81
C ALA A 69 14.24 50.71 32.31
N PRO A 70 13.99 50.75 31.01
CA PRO A 70 12.66 50.46 30.49
C PRO A 70 12.37 48.97 30.76
N ALA A 71 11.34 48.67 31.56
CA ALA A 71 10.87 47.34 31.81
C ALA A 71 9.49 47.17 31.20
N THR A 72 9.34 46.16 30.38
CA THR A 72 8.03 45.75 29.88
C THR A 72 7.51 44.67 30.82
N VAL A 73 6.33 44.86 31.37
CA VAL A 73 5.66 43.80 32.15
C VAL A 73 5.17 42.74 31.16
N VAL A 74 5.85 41.60 31.17
CA VAL A 74 5.44 40.45 30.37
C VAL A 74 4.72 39.47 31.30
N VAL A 75 3.57 38.97 30.87
CA VAL A 75 2.83 37.96 31.61
C VAL A 75 3.69 36.68 31.62
N GLU A 76 3.90 36.07 32.79
CA GLU A 76 4.74 34.89 32.99
C GLU A 76 4.24 33.68 32.20
N SER A 77 2.97 33.62 31.89
CA SER A 77 2.35 32.58 31.06
C SER A 77 2.05 33.10 29.66
N ASN A 78 2.65 32.51 28.64
CA ASN A 78 2.25 32.77 27.25
C ASN A 78 0.80 32.34 27.04
N VAL A 79 0.03 33.17 26.32
CA VAL A 79 -1.31 32.81 25.87
C VAL A 79 -1.22 31.49 25.09
N LYS A 80 -1.78 30.43 25.64
CA LYS A 80 -1.83 29.14 24.96
C LYS A 80 -2.96 29.15 23.93
N LYS A 81 -2.60 29.11 22.66
CA LYS A 81 -3.58 29.01 21.59
C LYS A 81 -4.00 27.52 21.46
N VAL A 82 -5.27 27.25 21.78
CA VAL A 82 -5.88 25.93 21.54
C VAL A 82 -6.46 25.91 20.13
N GLN A 83 -5.96 25.02 19.32
CA GLN A 83 -6.36 24.95 17.91
C GLN A 83 -6.47 23.46 17.49
N HIS A 84 -7.59 23.11 16.85
CA HIS A 84 -7.75 21.80 16.23
C HIS A 84 -6.89 21.69 14.97
N GLN A 85 -6.29 20.51 14.70
CA GLN A 85 -5.33 20.32 13.59
C GLN A 85 -5.98 20.44 12.21
N THR A 86 -7.18 19.89 12.04
CA THR A 86 -7.88 19.82 10.75
C THR A 86 -9.10 20.74 10.66
N GLY A 87 -9.52 21.33 11.76
CA GLY A 87 -10.79 22.07 11.84
C GLY A 87 -11.99 21.14 11.88
N GLY A 88 -13.19 21.70 11.71
CA GLY A 88 -14.44 20.92 11.66
C GLY A 88 -15.65 21.78 11.96
N THR A 89 -16.84 21.19 11.83
CA THR A 89 -18.10 21.83 12.24
C THR A 89 -18.22 21.77 13.75
N VAL A 90 -18.52 22.91 14.39
CA VAL A 90 -18.70 22.96 15.84
C VAL A 90 -20.06 22.39 16.21
N GLY A 91 -20.05 21.31 17.00
CA GLY A 91 -21.26 20.69 17.54
C GLY A 91 -21.69 21.30 18.86
N GLY A 92 -20.75 21.82 19.67
CA GLY A 92 -21.06 22.49 20.94
C GLY A 92 -19.87 23.29 21.49
N ILE A 93 -20.17 24.38 22.16
CA ILE A 93 -19.21 25.25 22.84
C ILE A 93 -19.51 25.18 24.34
N PHE A 94 -18.53 24.79 25.14
CA PHE A 94 -18.66 24.53 26.58
C PHE A 94 -17.94 25.58 27.46
N ALA A 95 -17.17 26.49 26.86
CA ALA A 95 -16.47 27.56 27.55
C ALA A 95 -16.76 28.91 26.89
N GLN A 96 -16.94 29.95 27.70
CA GLN A 96 -17.15 31.33 27.26
C GLN A 96 -16.00 32.22 27.71
N ASP A 97 -15.92 33.42 27.13
CA ASP A 97 -14.93 34.43 27.53
C ASP A 97 -15.07 34.79 29.02
N GLY A 98 -14.00 34.61 29.78
CA GLY A 98 -13.95 34.83 31.22
C GLY A 98 -14.06 33.57 32.07
N ASP A 99 -14.34 32.41 31.49
CA ASP A 99 -14.44 31.15 32.24
C ASP A 99 -13.08 30.64 32.70
N HIS A 100 -13.05 30.09 33.91
CA HIS A 100 -11.88 29.40 34.44
C HIS A 100 -11.88 27.93 34.01
N VAL A 101 -10.95 27.57 33.11
CA VAL A 101 -10.81 26.19 32.59
C VAL A 101 -9.54 25.53 33.12
N ARG A 102 -9.60 24.25 33.38
CA ARG A 102 -8.48 23.39 33.80
C ARG A 102 -7.91 22.59 32.63
N ALA A 103 -6.70 22.13 32.79
CA ALA A 103 -6.11 21.21 31.79
C ALA A 103 -6.94 19.92 31.73
N GLY A 104 -7.45 19.59 30.54
CA GLY A 104 -8.33 18.45 30.29
C GLY A 104 -9.82 18.79 30.15
N ASP A 105 -10.24 20.03 30.46
CA ASP A 105 -11.62 20.46 30.26
C ASP A 105 -11.96 20.56 28.76
N VAL A 106 -13.14 20.09 28.37
CA VAL A 106 -13.65 20.19 27.00
C VAL A 106 -14.14 21.61 26.75
N LEU A 107 -13.47 22.33 25.84
CA LEU A 107 -13.82 23.71 25.49
C LEU A 107 -14.82 23.75 24.34
N VAL A 108 -14.58 22.93 23.32
CA VAL A 108 -15.39 22.84 22.11
C VAL A 108 -15.50 21.38 21.73
N ARG A 109 -16.67 20.94 21.32
CA ARG A 109 -16.89 19.62 20.72
C ARG A 109 -17.23 19.80 19.25
N LEU A 110 -16.55 19.06 18.40
CA LEU A 110 -16.87 19.02 16.98
C LEU A 110 -18.01 18.04 16.68
N ASP A 111 -18.72 18.30 15.60
CA ASP A 111 -19.73 17.36 15.09
C ASP A 111 -19.02 16.20 14.36
N ASP A 112 -19.10 15.00 14.91
CA ASP A 112 -18.47 13.79 14.38
C ASP A 112 -19.39 12.97 13.45
N THR A 113 -20.62 13.42 13.20
CA THR A 113 -21.63 12.67 12.45
C THR A 113 -21.15 12.27 11.07
N LEU A 114 -20.55 13.21 10.33
CA LEU A 114 -20.03 12.95 8.99
C LEU A 114 -18.82 12.00 9.00
N THR A 115 -17.89 12.21 9.94
CA THR A 115 -16.68 11.39 10.09
C THR A 115 -17.05 9.96 10.48
N ARG A 116 -18.01 9.80 11.40
CA ARG A 116 -18.53 8.50 11.81
C ARG A 116 -19.24 7.78 10.66
N ALA A 117 -20.07 8.48 9.89
CA ALA A 117 -20.73 7.93 8.71
C ALA A 117 -19.71 7.48 7.64
N ASN A 118 -18.69 8.27 7.41
CA ASN A 118 -17.59 7.92 6.47
C ASN A 118 -16.84 6.67 6.92
N LEU A 119 -16.47 6.57 8.21
CA LEU A 119 -15.83 5.39 8.77
C LEU A 119 -16.72 4.14 8.64
N GLN A 120 -18.03 4.29 8.83
CA GLN A 120 -18.99 3.20 8.68
C GLN A 120 -19.03 2.69 7.24
N ILE A 121 -19.14 3.60 6.23
CA ILE A 121 -19.14 3.25 4.80
C ILE A 121 -17.86 2.48 4.44
N ILE A 122 -16.70 2.99 4.85
CA ILE A 122 -15.41 2.33 4.57
C ILE A 122 -15.35 0.95 5.24
N SER A 123 -15.88 0.81 6.45
CA SER A 123 -15.90 -0.46 7.18
C SER A 123 -16.81 -1.48 6.51
N GLU A 124 -17.98 -1.06 6.00
CA GLU A 124 -18.88 -1.91 5.24
C GLU A 124 -18.28 -2.36 3.91
N ASP A 125 -17.59 -1.47 3.20
CA ASP A 125 -16.87 -1.81 1.97
C ASP A 125 -15.72 -2.79 2.22
N LEU A 126 -15.02 -2.63 3.35
CA LEU A 126 -13.99 -3.57 3.78
C LEU A 126 -14.56 -4.95 4.11
N ASP A 127 -15.70 -5.00 4.78
CA ASP A 127 -16.42 -6.26 5.04
C ASP A 127 -16.82 -6.95 3.73
N ARG A 128 -17.34 -6.18 2.74
CA ARG A 128 -17.65 -6.71 1.39
C ARG A 128 -16.42 -7.30 0.70
N ALA A 129 -15.31 -6.57 0.71
CA ALA A 129 -14.05 -7.06 0.12
C ALA A 129 -13.57 -8.33 0.83
N THR A 130 -13.65 -8.38 2.17
CA THR A 130 -13.20 -9.51 2.97
C THR A 130 -14.06 -10.76 2.77
N VAL A 131 -15.39 -10.63 2.69
CA VAL A 131 -16.29 -11.75 2.39
C VAL A 131 -16.07 -12.27 0.98
N ARG A 132 -15.88 -11.36 0.00
CA ARG A 132 -15.56 -11.74 -1.38
C ARG A 132 -14.22 -12.48 -1.48
N LEU A 133 -13.19 -12.04 -0.76
CA LEU A 133 -11.91 -12.76 -0.66
C LEU A 133 -12.09 -14.18 -0.11
N ALA A 134 -12.89 -14.35 0.93
CA ALA A 134 -13.17 -15.67 1.50
C ALA A 134 -13.84 -16.61 0.47
N ARG A 135 -14.74 -16.09 -0.38
CA ARG A 135 -15.31 -16.86 -1.49
C ARG A 135 -14.25 -17.22 -2.53
N LEU A 136 -13.50 -16.23 -3.00
CA LEU A 136 -12.49 -16.43 -4.05
C LEU A 136 -11.39 -17.40 -3.61
N GLU A 137 -10.99 -17.35 -2.35
CA GLU A 137 -10.03 -18.28 -1.77
C GLU A 137 -10.58 -19.72 -1.72
N ALA A 138 -11.85 -19.88 -1.34
CA ALA A 138 -12.52 -21.18 -1.38
C ALA A 138 -12.65 -21.70 -2.83
N GLU A 139 -12.96 -20.83 -3.80
CA GLU A 139 -13.00 -21.17 -5.22
C GLU A 139 -11.62 -21.54 -5.76
N ARG A 140 -10.55 -20.84 -5.35
CA ARG A 140 -9.17 -21.10 -5.76
C ARG A 140 -8.65 -22.44 -5.25
N THR A 141 -8.94 -22.73 -3.97
CA THR A 141 -8.45 -23.93 -3.29
C THR A 141 -9.36 -25.14 -3.51
N GLY A 142 -10.54 -24.96 -4.09
CA GLY A 142 -11.50 -26.02 -4.35
C GLY A 142 -12.17 -26.57 -3.07
N LEU A 143 -12.30 -25.74 -2.05
CA LEU A 143 -13.02 -26.11 -0.82
C LEU A 143 -14.52 -26.31 -1.09
N ALA A 144 -15.14 -27.18 -0.33
CA ALA A 144 -16.58 -27.41 -0.42
C ALA A 144 -17.40 -26.25 0.17
N GLU A 145 -16.83 -25.49 1.12
CA GLU A 145 -17.49 -24.41 1.81
C GLU A 145 -16.56 -23.19 1.93
N MET A 146 -17.17 -22.02 1.89
CA MET A 146 -16.49 -20.74 2.13
C MET A 146 -16.10 -20.59 3.61
N GLN A 147 -14.82 -20.35 3.88
CA GLN A 147 -14.32 -20.13 5.25
C GLN A 147 -14.20 -18.64 5.53
N LEU A 148 -15.02 -18.16 6.48
CA LEU A 148 -14.98 -16.78 6.92
C LEU A 148 -13.87 -16.54 7.96
N PRO A 149 -13.21 -15.36 7.96
CA PRO A 149 -12.36 -14.91 9.04
C PRO A 149 -13.08 -14.89 10.39
N VAL A 150 -12.32 -15.06 11.48
CA VAL A 150 -12.87 -15.13 12.85
C VAL A 150 -13.64 -13.86 13.23
N ASP A 151 -13.11 -12.70 12.82
CA ASP A 151 -13.72 -11.39 13.12
C ASP A 151 -15.09 -11.23 12.47
N LEU A 152 -15.28 -11.70 11.25
CA LEU A 152 -16.57 -11.67 10.56
C LEU A 152 -17.53 -12.68 11.17
N LYS A 153 -17.05 -13.87 11.57
CA LYS A 153 -17.88 -14.87 12.26
C LYS A 153 -18.47 -14.32 13.57
N ALA A 154 -17.66 -13.56 14.34
CA ALA A 154 -18.10 -12.96 15.60
C ALA A 154 -19.20 -11.90 15.40
N ARG A 155 -19.27 -11.28 14.22
CA ARG A 155 -20.23 -10.21 13.88
C ARG A 155 -21.42 -10.67 13.04
N MET A 156 -21.61 -11.98 12.85
CA MET A 156 -22.72 -12.56 12.05
C MET A 156 -24.13 -12.28 12.61
N ASN A 157 -24.25 -11.72 13.82
CA ASN A 157 -25.50 -11.22 14.40
C ASN A 157 -25.97 -9.91 13.74
N GLN A 158 -25.12 -9.21 12.95
CA GLN A 158 -25.49 -8.02 12.20
C GLN A 158 -26.21 -8.45 10.91
N PRO A 159 -27.46 -8.00 10.69
CA PRO A 159 -28.27 -8.46 9.56
C PRO A 159 -27.67 -8.12 8.19
N GLU A 160 -27.02 -6.95 8.06
CA GLU A 160 -26.37 -6.51 6.84
C GLU A 160 -25.20 -7.42 6.47
N LEU A 161 -24.35 -7.75 7.45
CA LEU A 161 -23.21 -8.66 7.25
C LEU A 161 -23.71 -10.08 6.93
N ALA A 162 -24.75 -10.55 7.64
CA ALA A 162 -25.32 -11.86 7.37
C ALA A 162 -25.91 -11.97 5.96
N ALA A 163 -26.62 -10.94 5.50
CA ALA A 163 -27.14 -10.87 4.13
C ALA A 163 -26.02 -10.90 3.09
N LEU A 164 -24.93 -10.14 3.30
CA LEU A 164 -23.76 -10.14 2.44
C LEU A 164 -23.11 -11.53 2.35
N VAL A 165 -22.86 -12.16 3.48
CA VAL A 165 -22.26 -13.51 3.54
C VAL A 165 -23.13 -14.55 2.83
N ASN A 166 -24.45 -14.49 3.04
CA ASN A 166 -25.39 -15.40 2.40
C ASN A 166 -25.42 -15.17 0.87
N GLY A 167 -25.33 -13.92 0.41
CA GLY A 167 -25.23 -13.58 -1.00
C GLY A 167 -23.98 -14.15 -1.66
N GLU A 168 -22.81 -13.98 -1.04
CA GLU A 168 -21.56 -14.53 -1.56
C GLU A 168 -21.51 -16.07 -1.50
N ARG A 169 -22.12 -16.69 -0.48
CA ARG A 169 -22.28 -18.14 -0.41
C ARG A 169 -23.15 -18.67 -1.54
N ALA A 170 -24.31 -18.05 -1.79
CA ALA A 170 -25.18 -18.45 -2.88
C ALA A 170 -24.49 -18.31 -4.25
N LEU A 171 -23.67 -17.26 -4.44
CA LEU A 171 -22.88 -17.09 -5.64
C LEU A 171 -21.81 -18.19 -5.77
N PHE A 172 -21.11 -18.52 -4.68
CA PHE A 172 -20.15 -19.64 -4.63
C PHE A 172 -20.80 -20.97 -5.07
N GLU A 173 -21.94 -21.31 -4.49
CA GLU A 173 -22.68 -22.55 -4.78
C GLU A 173 -23.17 -22.56 -6.24
N THR A 174 -23.68 -21.42 -6.73
CA THR A 174 -24.13 -21.28 -8.12
C THR A 174 -22.98 -21.48 -9.10
N ARG A 175 -21.83 -20.85 -8.87
CA ARG A 175 -20.63 -21.02 -9.72
C ARG A 175 -20.09 -22.45 -9.68
N ALA A 176 -20.06 -23.06 -8.49
CA ALA A 176 -19.62 -24.45 -8.33
C ALA A 176 -20.54 -25.44 -9.07
N SER A 177 -21.87 -25.27 -8.96
CA SER A 177 -22.85 -26.11 -9.63
C SER A 177 -22.84 -25.94 -11.15
N ALA A 178 -22.66 -24.70 -11.64
CA ALA A 178 -22.53 -24.42 -13.07
C ALA A 178 -21.33 -25.12 -13.69
N LEU A 179 -20.15 -25.02 -13.03
CA LEU A 179 -18.95 -25.73 -13.49
C LEU A 179 -19.11 -27.24 -13.45
N ALA A 180 -19.69 -27.77 -12.36
CA ALA A 180 -19.96 -29.19 -12.25
C ALA A 180 -20.92 -29.68 -13.36
N GLY A 181 -21.96 -28.89 -13.67
CA GLY A 181 -22.89 -29.19 -14.77
C GLY A 181 -22.21 -29.22 -16.14
N GLN A 182 -21.38 -28.23 -16.46
CA GLN A 182 -20.62 -28.19 -17.72
C GLN A 182 -19.68 -29.41 -17.85
N LYS A 183 -18.96 -29.75 -16.78
CA LYS A 183 -18.10 -30.93 -16.75
C LYS A 183 -18.89 -32.24 -16.89
N ALA A 184 -20.06 -32.32 -16.24
CA ALA A 184 -20.92 -33.49 -16.35
C ALA A 184 -21.42 -33.69 -17.79
N GLN A 185 -21.76 -32.59 -18.48
CA GLN A 185 -22.14 -32.63 -19.89
C GLN A 185 -21.01 -33.19 -20.78
N LEU A 186 -19.78 -32.66 -20.62
CA LEU A 186 -18.61 -33.12 -21.39
C LEU A 186 -18.26 -34.59 -21.07
N ARG A 187 -18.36 -35.00 -19.81
CA ARG A 187 -18.17 -36.43 -19.44
C ARG A 187 -19.23 -37.31 -20.08
N SER A 188 -20.48 -36.89 -20.11
CA SER A 188 -21.56 -37.64 -20.78
C SER A 188 -21.29 -37.76 -22.28
N GLN A 189 -20.80 -36.73 -22.93
CA GLN A 189 -20.37 -36.75 -24.34
C GLN A 189 -19.21 -37.72 -24.55
N SER A 190 -18.19 -37.70 -23.70
CA SER A 190 -17.07 -38.65 -23.76
C SER A 190 -17.56 -40.09 -23.64
N GLN A 191 -18.41 -40.39 -22.67
CA GLN A 191 -18.99 -41.73 -22.49
C GLN A 191 -19.85 -42.18 -23.69
N GLN A 192 -20.55 -41.26 -24.36
CA GLN A 192 -21.29 -41.57 -25.58
C GLN A 192 -20.33 -41.98 -26.72
N LEU A 193 -19.21 -41.24 -26.88
CA LEU A 193 -18.18 -41.56 -27.87
C LEU A 193 -17.50 -42.89 -27.55
N GLU A 194 -17.24 -43.21 -26.26
CA GLU A 194 -16.71 -44.50 -25.85
C GLU A 194 -17.61 -45.66 -26.28
N ARG A 195 -18.94 -45.55 -26.02
CA ARG A 195 -19.91 -46.57 -26.47
C ARG A 195 -19.98 -46.69 -28.01
N GLN A 196 -19.81 -45.58 -28.72
CA GLN A 196 -19.71 -45.59 -30.18
C GLN A 196 -18.46 -46.32 -30.65
N ILE A 197 -17.32 -46.09 -30.01
CA ILE A 197 -16.05 -46.79 -30.29
C ILE A 197 -16.23 -48.30 -30.07
N ASP A 198 -16.87 -48.73 -28.99
CA ASP A 198 -17.11 -50.13 -28.72
C ASP A 198 -17.97 -50.78 -29.82
N GLY A 199 -19.03 -50.08 -30.28
CA GLY A 199 -19.83 -50.53 -31.40
C GLY A 199 -19.04 -50.61 -32.72
N LEU A 200 -18.23 -49.62 -33.04
CA LEU A 200 -17.36 -49.58 -34.21
C LEU A 200 -16.30 -50.70 -34.17
N LYS A 201 -15.68 -50.96 -33.02
CA LYS A 201 -14.72 -52.04 -32.83
C LYS A 201 -15.36 -53.41 -33.00
N ALA A 202 -16.60 -53.61 -32.51
CA ALA A 202 -17.32 -54.88 -32.72
C ALA A 202 -17.62 -55.09 -34.22
N GLN A 203 -18.03 -54.04 -34.95
CA GLN A 203 -18.20 -54.09 -36.41
C GLN A 203 -16.87 -54.38 -37.12
N GLN A 204 -15.78 -53.70 -36.72
CA GLN A 204 -14.45 -53.91 -37.28
C GLN A 204 -14.00 -55.36 -37.09
N SER A 205 -14.16 -55.95 -35.89
CA SER A 205 -13.83 -57.34 -35.61
C SER A 205 -14.56 -58.28 -36.52
N ALA A 206 -15.86 -58.09 -36.78
CA ALA A 206 -16.64 -58.97 -37.72
C ALA A 206 -16.15 -58.78 -39.16
N VAL A 207 -15.77 -57.57 -39.58
CA VAL A 207 -15.21 -57.34 -40.92
C VAL A 207 -13.80 -57.94 -41.02
N ASP A 208 -12.96 -57.89 -40.01
CA ASP A 208 -11.61 -58.47 -39.98
C ASP A 208 -11.69 -59.97 -40.05
N GLU A 209 -12.67 -60.61 -39.40
CA GLU A 209 -12.93 -62.02 -39.53
C GLU A 209 -13.31 -62.39 -40.99
N SER A 210 -14.18 -61.58 -41.63
CA SER A 210 -14.52 -61.69 -43.03
C SER A 210 -13.30 -61.53 -43.94
N VAL A 211 -12.42 -60.62 -43.67
CA VAL A 211 -11.15 -60.40 -44.40
C VAL A 211 -10.26 -61.63 -44.27
N ALA A 212 -10.17 -62.24 -43.08
CA ALA A 212 -9.37 -63.43 -42.84
C ALA A 212 -9.90 -64.62 -43.65
N LEU A 213 -11.25 -64.79 -43.60
CA LEU A 213 -11.92 -65.87 -44.37
C LEU A 213 -11.72 -65.66 -45.88
N LEU A 214 -12.04 -64.54 -46.44
CA LEU A 214 -11.87 -64.23 -47.87
C LEU A 214 -10.41 -64.31 -48.32
N SER A 215 -9.46 -64.00 -47.46
CA SER A 215 -8.02 -64.12 -47.76
C SER A 215 -7.60 -65.54 -47.85
N LYS A 216 -8.16 -66.45 -47.02
CA LYS A 216 -7.96 -67.87 -47.09
C LYS A 216 -8.59 -68.43 -48.36
N ASP A 217 -9.87 -68.11 -48.61
CA ASP A 217 -10.56 -68.54 -49.84
C ASP A 217 -9.83 -68.08 -51.10
N PHE A 218 -9.30 -66.87 -51.12
CA PHE A 218 -8.49 -66.34 -52.22
C PHE A 218 -7.24 -67.23 -52.45
N ALA A 219 -6.52 -67.58 -51.41
CA ALA A 219 -5.31 -68.39 -51.48
C ALA A 219 -5.64 -69.79 -52.02
N ASP A 220 -6.75 -70.38 -51.53
CA ASP A 220 -7.21 -71.70 -51.98
C ASP A 220 -7.62 -71.71 -53.47
N VAL A 221 -8.41 -70.72 -53.89
CA VAL A 221 -8.87 -70.57 -55.27
C VAL A 221 -7.72 -70.15 -56.21
N ASP A 222 -6.76 -69.34 -55.79
CA ASP A 222 -5.57 -69.05 -56.56
C ASP A 222 -4.70 -70.26 -56.82
N SER A 223 -4.58 -71.14 -55.83
CA SER A 223 -3.90 -72.46 -56.00
C SER A 223 -4.60 -73.38 -57.01
N LEU A 224 -5.94 -73.40 -57.01
CA LEU A 224 -6.75 -74.14 -57.97
C LEU A 224 -6.66 -73.57 -59.40
N TYR A 225 -6.59 -72.21 -59.49
CA TYR A 225 -6.41 -71.55 -60.78
C TYR A 225 -5.02 -71.90 -61.41
N ALA A 226 -3.97 -71.89 -60.59
CA ALA A 226 -2.67 -72.37 -61.06
C ALA A 226 -2.70 -73.76 -61.63
N LYS A 227 -3.60 -74.68 -61.14
CA LYS A 227 -3.86 -75.98 -61.62
C LYS A 227 -4.88 -76.06 -62.77
N LYS A 228 -5.35 -74.90 -63.26
CA LYS A 228 -6.37 -74.74 -64.33
C LYS A 228 -7.75 -75.36 -63.98
N LEU A 229 -8.10 -75.48 -62.71
CA LEU A 229 -9.34 -76.08 -62.22
C LEU A 229 -10.48 -75.12 -62.00
N VAL A 230 -10.18 -73.78 -62.01
CA VAL A 230 -11.18 -72.67 -61.83
C VAL A 230 -10.95 -71.58 -62.87
N SER A 231 -11.99 -70.78 -63.12
CA SER A 231 -11.92 -69.65 -64.06
C SER A 231 -11.20 -68.46 -63.45
N LYS A 232 -10.58 -67.61 -64.31
CA LYS A 232 -10.01 -66.34 -63.94
C LYS A 232 -11.02 -65.39 -63.30
N GLU A 233 -12.26 -65.45 -63.76
CA GLU A 233 -13.36 -64.67 -63.23
C GLU A 233 -13.61 -64.94 -61.73
N ARG A 234 -13.57 -66.21 -61.32
CA ARG A 234 -13.75 -66.64 -59.91
C ARG A 234 -12.65 -66.07 -59.03
N VAL A 235 -11.39 -66.16 -59.46
CA VAL A 235 -10.26 -65.53 -58.74
C VAL A 235 -10.43 -64.06 -58.60
N SER A 236 -10.82 -63.34 -59.70
CA SER A 236 -11.01 -61.89 -59.70
C SER A 236 -12.12 -61.44 -58.76
N ASN A 237 -13.25 -62.21 -58.72
CA ASN A 237 -14.36 -61.88 -57.83
C ASN A 237 -13.98 -62.00 -56.36
N ILE A 238 -13.33 -63.07 -55.93
CA ILE A 238 -12.88 -63.22 -54.54
C ILE A 238 -11.85 -62.20 -54.19
N LYS A 239 -10.92 -61.86 -55.08
CA LYS A 239 -9.94 -60.78 -54.86
C LYS A 239 -10.62 -59.41 -54.68
N LEU A 240 -11.64 -59.15 -55.48
CA LEU A 240 -12.42 -57.93 -55.39
C LEU A 240 -13.16 -57.84 -54.03
N ASP A 241 -13.81 -58.98 -53.64
CA ASP A 241 -14.51 -59.00 -52.32
C ASP A 241 -13.55 -58.87 -51.13
N ALA A 242 -12.38 -59.56 -51.18
CA ALA A 242 -11.35 -59.37 -50.16
C ALA A 242 -10.81 -57.91 -50.11
N THR A 243 -10.68 -57.29 -51.28
CA THR A 243 -10.24 -55.88 -51.32
C THR A 243 -11.31 -54.97 -50.78
N ARG A 244 -12.57 -55.16 -51.07
CA ARG A 244 -13.71 -54.44 -50.52
C ARG A 244 -13.78 -54.59 -49.00
N ALA A 245 -13.67 -55.83 -48.49
CA ALA A 245 -13.70 -56.07 -47.05
C ALA A 245 -12.53 -55.37 -46.33
N ARG A 246 -11.31 -55.42 -46.90
CA ARG A 246 -10.16 -54.65 -46.35
C ARG A 246 -10.41 -53.13 -46.34
N GLY A 247 -11.01 -52.61 -47.42
CA GLY A 247 -11.39 -51.19 -47.49
C GLY A 247 -12.38 -50.80 -46.39
N GLU A 248 -13.36 -51.66 -46.11
CA GLU A 248 -14.36 -51.45 -45.05
C GLU A 248 -13.72 -51.54 -43.65
N SER A 249 -12.81 -52.50 -43.40
CA SER A 249 -12.04 -52.56 -42.15
C SER A 249 -11.23 -51.29 -41.94
N GLY A 250 -10.55 -50.78 -42.99
CA GLY A 250 -9.80 -49.52 -42.93
C GLY A 250 -10.73 -48.32 -42.64
N ARG A 251 -11.93 -48.28 -43.21
CA ARG A 251 -12.92 -47.22 -42.95
C ARG A 251 -13.39 -47.25 -41.49
N LEU A 252 -13.65 -48.43 -40.92
CA LEU A 252 -14.03 -48.60 -39.52
C LEU A 252 -12.90 -48.21 -38.59
N ALA A 253 -11.66 -48.61 -38.88
CA ALA A 253 -10.48 -48.19 -38.12
C ALA A 253 -10.33 -46.67 -38.09
N ALA A 254 -10.52 -46.01 -39.23
CA ALA A 254 -10.50 -44.52 -39.30
C ALA A 254 -11.62 -43.88 -38.46
N ALA A 255 -12.83 -44.47 -38.48
CA ALA A 255 -13.94 -43.98 -37.66
C ALA A 255 -13.68 -44.14 -36.14
N VAL A 256 -13.03 -45.24 -35.72
CA VAL A 256 -12.59 -45.43 -34.34
C VAL A 256 -11.56 -44.34 -33.95
N ALA A 257 -10.57 -44.09 -34.81
CA ALA A 257 -9.55 -43.07 -34.56
C ALA A 257 -10.16 -41.68 -34.47
N GLU A 258 -11.12 -41.36 -35.33
CA GLU A 258 -11.85 -40.07 -35.28
C GLU A 258 -12.62 -39.93 -33.95
N ALA A 259 -13.36 -40.95 -33.53
CA ALA A 259 -14.08 -40.89 -32.25
C ALA A 259 -13.12 -40.77 -31.04
N GLN A 260 -11.95 -41.42 -31.10
CA GLN A 260 -10.89 -41.29 -30.09
C GLN A 260 -10.32 -39.87 -30.03
N ALA A 261 -10.10 -39.24 -31.18
CA ALA A 261 -9.65 -37.83 -31.26
C ALA A 261 -10.69 -36.89 -30.62
N ARG A 262 -11.98 -37.12 -30.87
CA ARG A 262 -13.07 -36.34 -30.24
C ARG A 262 -13.11 -36.49 -28.71
N ILE A 263 -12.83 -37.70 -28.19
CA ILE A 263 -12.70 -37.90 -26.73
C ILE A 263 -11.54 -37.06 -26.17
N SER A 264 -10.40 -37.09 -26.86
CA SER A 264 -9.23 -36.27 -26.47
C SER A 264 -9.55 -34.78 -26.49
N GLU A 265 -10.25 -34.30 -27.50
CA GLU A 265 -10.73 -32.91 -27.61
C GLU A 265 -11.65 -32.53 -26.42
N THR A 266 -12.61 -33.42 -26.11
CA THR A 266 -13.51 -33.21 -24.96
C THR A 266 -12.73 -33.16 -23.63
N GLY A 267 -11.68 -34.00 -23.49
CA GLY A 267 -10.76 -33.94 -22.36
C GLY A 267 -10.02 -32.61 -22.25
N LEU A 268 -9.51 -32.07 -23.35
CA LEU A 268 -8.87 -30.75 -23.39
C LEU A 268 -9.85 -29.63 -23.06
N GLN A 269 -11.11 -29.69 -23.52
CA GLN A 269 -12.15 -28.74 -23.17
C GLN A 269 -12.43 -28.72 -21.65
N MET A 270 -12.43 -29.89 -20.99
CA MET A 270 -12.57 -29.94 -19.52
C MET A 270 -11.40 -29.29 -18.79
N LEU A 271 -10.17 -29.51 -19.27
CA LEU A 271 -8.99 -28.83 -18.71
C LEU A 271 -9.03 -27.32 -18.94
N GLN A 272 -9.44 -26.90 -20.12
CA GLN A 272 -9.59 -25.48 -20.46
C GLN A 272 -10.60 -24.76 -19.55
N LEU A 273 -11.72 -25.41 -19.21
CA LEU A 273 -12.69 -24.86 -18.24
C LEU A 273 -12.06 -24.66 -16.85
N ASP A 274 -11.23 -25.58 -16.40
CA ASP A 274 -10.54 -25.45 -15.12
C ASP A 274 -9.50 -24.33 -15.14
N ASP A 275 -8.73 -24.24 -16.20
CA ASP A 275 -7.70 -23.22 -16.35
C ASP A 275 -8.31 -21.81 -16.48
N GLN A 276 -9.40 -21.69 -17.25
CA GLN A 276 -10.14 -20.44 -17.37
C GLN A 276 -10.66 -19.99 -16.01
N ARG A 277 -11.35 -20.89 -15.29
CA ARG A 277 -11.85 -20.58 -13.96
C ARG A 277 -10.73 -20.16 -13.00
N ARG A 278 -9.61 -20.90 -13.01
CA ARG A 278 -8.45 -20.58 -12.15
C ARG A 278 -7.87 -19.20 -12.48
N THR A 279 -7.80 -18.86 -13.75
CA THR A 279 -7.33 -17.56 -14.21
C THR A 279 -8.27 -16.45 -13.76
N ASP A 280 -9.58 -16.62 -14.00
CA ASP A 280 -10.60 -15.63 -13.62
C ASP A 280 -10.61 -15.38 -12.11
N VAL A 281 -10.62 -16.48 -11.31
CA VAL A 281 -10.59 -16.38 -9.84
C VAL A 281 -9.30 -15.73 -9.34
N THR A 282 -8.15 -16.06 -9.94
CA THR A 282 -6.86 -15.48 -9.52
C THR A 282 -6.80 -13.98 -9.83
N THR A 283 -7.34 -13.56 -10.96
CA THR A 283 -7.42 -12.14 -11.34
C THR A 283 -8.34 -11.39 -10.39
N GLU A 284 -9.56 -11.90 -10.17
CA GLU A 284 -10.54 -11.31 -9.26
C GLU A 284 -10.01 -11.25 -7.80
N LEU A 285 -9.25 -12.27 -7.39
CA LEU A 285 -8.61 -12.33 -6.07
C LEU A 285 -7.60 -11.19 -5.89
N ARG A 286 -6.66 -11.02 -6.84
CA ARG A 286 -5.65 -9.96 -6.77
C ARG A 286 -6.26 -8.56 -6.75
N GLU A 287 -7.28 -8.32 -7.57
CA GLU A 287 -8.00 -7.05 -7.59
C GLU A 287 -8.70 -6.78 -6.25
N THR A 288 -9.31 -7.82 -5.67
CA THR A 288 -10.01 -7.70 -4.38
C THR A 288 -9.02 -7.54 -3.22
N GLU A 289 -7.86 -8.21 -3.25
CA GLU A 289 -6.77 -8.03 -2.26
C GLU A 289 -6.23 -6.59 -2.30
N ALA A 290 -5.98 -6.05 -3.48
CA ALA A 290 -5.54 -4.67 -3.64
C ALA A 290 -6.59 -3.69 -3.09
N LYS A 291 -7.87 -3.94 -3.38
CA LYS A 291 -8.99 -3.13 -2.87
C LYS A 291 -9.13 -3.23 -1.36
N GLN A 292 -8.96 -4.41 -0.78
CA GLN A 292 -8.99 -4.61 0.68
C GLN A 292 -7.87 -3.81 1.35
N THR A 293 -6.66 -3.84 0.79
CA THR A 293 -5.52 -3.08 1.31
C THR A 293 -5.81 -1.58 1.29
N GLU A 294 -6.29 -1.05 0.15
CA GLU A 294 -6.69 0.36 0.02
C GLU A 294 -7.76 0.75 1.06
N LEU A 295 -8.81 -0.07 1.20
CA LEU A 295 -9.89 0.18 2.15
C LEU A 295 -9.41 0.12 3.61
N ASN A 296 -8.47 -0.78 3.91
CA ASN A 296 -7.91 -0.86 5.25
C ASN A 296 -7.08 0.39 5.60
N GLU A 297 -6.29 0.91 4.67
CA GLU A 297 -5.56 2.17 4.83
C GLU A 297 -6.53 3.35 5.04
N ARG A 298 -7.58 3.43 4.21
CA ARG A 298 -8.62 4.46 4.34
C ARG A 298 -9.35 4.37 5.69
N ARG A 299 -9.62 3.16 6.18
CA ARG A 299 -10.25 2.96 7.49
C ARG A 299 -9.38 3.48 8.61
N ILE A 300 -8.06 3.22 8.57
CA ILE A 300 -7.12 3.73 9.58
C ILE A 300 -7.14 5.26 9.60
N VAL A 301 -7.13 5.92 8.44
CA VAL A 301 -7.20 7.39 8.34
C VAL A 301 -8.51 7.91 8.89
N ALA A 302 -9.65 7.34 8.49
CA ALA A 302 -10.96 7.74 8.96
C ALA A 302 -11.14 7.52 10.48
N GLN A 303 -10.54 6.48 11.03
CA GLN A 303 -10.55 6.21 12.46
C GLN A 303 -9.68 7.23 13.24
N ASP A 304 -8.53 7.62 12.70
CA ASP A 304 -7.69 8.68 13.27
C ASP A 304 -8.40 10.04 13.23
N GLU A 305 -9.09 10.36 12.12
CA GLU A 305 -9.93 11.55 12.03
C GLU A 305 -11.06 11.56 13.06
N LEU A 306 -11.73 10.43 13.26
CA LEU A 306 -12.78 10.30 14.27
C LEU A 306 -12.22 10.51 15.69
N THR A 307 -11.06 9.95 16.02
CA THR A 307 -10.44 10.13 17.35
C THR A 307 -9.98 11.57 17.59
N LYS A 308 -9.67 12.33 16.54
CA LYS A 308 -9.33 13.74 16.65
C LYS A 308 -10.56 14.66 16.81
N THR A 309 -11.71 14.25 16.30
CA THR A 309 -12.96 15.02 16.39
C THR A 309 -13.77 14.77 17.65
N THR A 310 -13.52 13.66 18.36
CA THR A 310 -14.18 13.31 19.64
C THR A 310 -13.37 13.77 20.82
#